data_9058ecf4be631481cbb41d8da4f17988
#
_entry.id   9058ecf4be631481cbb41d8da4f17988
#
_cell.length_a   1.000
_cell.length_b   1.000
_cell.length_c   1.000
_cell.angle_alpha   90.00
_cell.angle_beta   90.00
_cell.angle_gamma   90.00
#
_symmetry.space_group_name_H-M   'P 1'
#
loop_
_entity.id
_entity.type
_entity.pdbx_description
1 polymer ?
#
loop_
_entity_poly.entity_id
_entity_poly.type
_entity_poly.pdbx_seq_one_letter_code
_entity_poly.pdbx_strand_id
1 'polypeptide(L)'
;MTERLTAISGVGAKGPACFLVDTGRARLMLDLGYGPAPDQWPDVSRVGKVDALLLSHGHRDHAGALKLVSQVGNPPLHATRSVLARLGSEGTALPLNGTAKVCGVTVRTGRNGHAPGGVWLHLDVGDGLLYTGDYGVESPIYAFDTPPPAATLVLDGSYGDYSGSMEDCLDRFRPLLDRGDALFPVPADGRGPEMAYHAAQARGAPPCIGKDLRASLERMARSEKDSLRAGAAGELARLAREAPPITGPRGLLFSGRADAAEGEAADWVMRWERGSAPDIVFSGYFPPGSPAQRLVDSGRARYVRWNVHPRLDDNVSLARTVKAQTVMPAFADARHLDAWRAAFAPARVSLEREVAL
;
A
#
# COMPACT_ATOMS: atom_id res chain seq x y z
N MET A 1 -27.29 -12.36 17.30
CA MET A 1 -25.87 -12.75 17.24
C MET A 1 -25.11 -11.44 17.17
N THR A 2 -24.05 -11.30 17.94
CA THR A 2 -23.25 -10.06 18.01
C THR A 2 -22.37 -9.97 16.76
N GLU A 3 -22.41 -8.85 16.06
CA GLU A 3 -21.53 -8.57 14.93
C GLU A 3 -20.08 -8.45 15.42
N ARG A 4 -19.11 -8.98 14.64
CA ARG A 4 -17.74 -9.12 15.11
C ARG A 4 -16.73 -8.98 13.98
N LEU A 5 -15.64 -8.30 14.30
CA LEU A 5 -14.42 -8.26 13.49
C LEU A 5 -13.38 -9.21 14.10
N THR A 6 -12.78 -10.08 13.30
CA THR A 6 -11.68 -10.96 13.69
C THR A 6 -10.46 -10.68 12.82
N ALA A 7 -9.34 -10.32 13.40
CA ALA A 7 -8.05 -10.26 12.72
C ALA A 7 -7.49 -11.69 12.59
N ILE A 8 -7.47 -12.22 11.39
CA ILE A 8 -6.82 -13.52 11.09
C ILE A 8 -5.30 -13.32 11.08
N SER A 9 -4.86 -12.19 10.50
CA SER A 9 -3.48 -11.71 10.53
C SER A 9 -3.43 -10.19 10.36
N GLY A 10 -2.24 -9.59 10.49
CA GLY A 10 -2.01 -8.17 10.25
C GLY A 10 -2.20 -7.28 11.49
N VAL A 11 -2.37 -7.83 12.70
CA VAL A 11 -2.47 -7.06 13.96
C VAL A 11 -1.40 -7.53 14.94
N GLY A 12 -0.74 -6.57 15.61
CA GLY A 12 0.29 -6.82 16.61
C GLY A 12 1.67 -7.17 16.06
N ALA A 13 1.77 -7.42 14.77
CA ALA A 13 3.01 -7.62 14.03
C ALA A 13 2.83 -7.20 12.58
N LYS A 14 3.93 -6.87 11.90
CA LYS A 14 3.90 -6.68 10.45
C LYS A 14 3.64 -8.03 9.78
N GLY A 15 2.58 -8.11 8.97
CA GLY A 15 2.16 -9.35 8.35
C GLY A 15 1.10 -9.14 7.28
N PRO A 16 0.67 -10.22 6.62
CA PRO A 16 -0.32 -10.15 5.56
C PRO A 16 -1.67 -9.68 6.10
N ALA A 17 -2.36 -8.89 5.30
CA ALA A 17 -3.71 -8.44 5.61
C ALA A 17 -4.71 -9.59 5.46
N CYS A 18 -5.46 -9.90 6.52
CA CYS A 18 -6.57 -10.85 6.47
C CYS A 18 -7.49 -10.63 7.67
N PHE A 19 -8.70 -10.13 7.41
CA PHE A 19 -9.69 -9.84 8.44
C PHE A 19 -11.02 -10.51 8.08
N LEU A 20 -11.77 -10.92 9.09
CA LEU A 20 -13.09 -11.51 8.93
C LEU A 20 -14.13 -10.67 9.66
N VAL A 21 -15.16 -10.25 8.95
CA VAL A 21 -16.35 -9.60 9.50
C VAL A 21 -17.49 -10.61 9.52
N ASP A 22 -17.95 -10.96 10.70
CA ASP A 22 -19.12 -11.82 10.90
C ASP A 22 -20.30 -10.95 11.34
N THR A 23 -21.33 -10.87 10.49
CA THR A 23 -22.55 -10.07 10.75
C THR A 23 -23.65 -10.92 11.39
N GLY A 24 -23.38 -12.18 11.69
CA GLY A 24 -24.40 -13.16 12.10
C GLY A 24 -25.31 -13.64 10.97
N ARG A 25 -25.24 -13.01 9.78
CA ARG A 25 -25.98 -13.40 8.57
C ARG A 25 -25.06 -13.66 7.38
N ALA A 26 -23.91 -13.00 7.32
CA ALA A 26 -22.91 -13.14 6.29
C ALA A 26 -21.52 -12.99 6.90
N ARG A 27 -20.55 -13.69 6.31
CA ARG A 27 -19.15 -13.68 6.68
C ARG A 27 -18.33 -13.09 5.53
N LEU A 28 -17.80 -11.90 5.74
CA LEU A 28 -17.06 -11.14 4.74
C LEU A 28 -15.57 -11.14 5.11
N MET A 29 -14.72 -11.55 4.19
CA MET A 29 -13.27 -11.46 4.37
C MET A 29 -12.77 -10.17 3.72
N LEU A 30 -11.96 -9.41 4.44
CA LEU A 30 -11.30 -8.19 3.95
C LEU A 30 -9.82 -8.49 3.77
N ASP A 31 -9.38 -8.46 2.53
CA ASP A 31 -8.07 -8.85 2.04
C ASP A 31 -7.69 -10.31 2.34
N LEU A 32 -6.75 -10.84 1.56
CA LEU A 32 -6.16 -12.15 1.72
C LEU A 32 -4.71 -12.08 1.20
N GLY A 33 -3.85 -11.54 2.05
CA GLY A 33 -2.48 -11.18 1.72
C GLY A 33 -1.46 -12.28 1.92
N TYR A 34 -0.25 -12.05 1.39
CA TYR A 34 0.94 -12.87 1.58
C TYR A 34 2.16 -11.98 1.83
N GLY A 35 2.96 -12.31 2.84
CA GLY A 35 4.16 -11.54 3.17
C GLY A 35 3.88 -10.46 4.23
N PRO A 36 4.72 -9.42 4.33
CA PRO A 36 5.81 -9.06 3.40
C PRO A 36 7.06 -9.95 3.46
N ALA A 37 7.29 -10.68 4.58
CA ALA A 37 8.41 -11.62 4.65
C ALA A 37 8.11 -12.91 3.85
N PRO A 38 9.14 -13.66 3.42
CA PRO A 38 8.97 -14.98 2.82
C PRO A 38 8.19 -15.92 3.75
N ASP A 39 7.37 -16.80 3.18
CA ASP A 39 6.57 -17.83 3.87
C ASP A 39 5.60 -17.33 4.95
N GLN A 40 5.28 -16.03 4.94
CA GLN A 40 4.31 -15.42 5.85
C GLN A 40 2.90 -15.46 5.23
N TRP A 41 2.11 -16.46 5.65
CA TRP A 41 0.73 -16.71 5.19
C TRP A 41 -0.26 -16.48 6.32
N PRO A 42 -1.49 -16.01 6.04
CA PRO A 42 -2.57 -16.02 7.04
C PRO A 42 -3.00 -17.46 7.32
N ASP A 43 -3.19 -17.80 8.59
CA ASP A 43 -3.76 -19.10 8.97
C ASP A 43 -5.29 -19.07 8.85
N VAL A 44 -5.79 -19.50 7.68
CA VAL A 44 -7.22 -19.58 7.39
C VAL A 44 -7.85 -20.93 7.73
N SER A 45 -7.09 -21.88 8.29
CA SER A 45 -7.54 -23.28 8.55
C SER A 45 -8.77 -23.36 9.45
N ARG A 46 -8.96 -22.39 10.35
CA ARG A 46 -10.08 -22.32 11.28
C ARG A 46 -11.16 -21.30 10.90
N VAL A 47 -10.99 -20.63 9.77
CA VAL A 47 -11.94 -19.60 9.33
C VAL A 47 -13.26 -20.23 8.91
N GLY A 48 -13.23 -21.39 8.24
CA GLY A 48 -14.42 -22.00 7.65
C GLY A 48 -14.95 -21.23 6.45
N LYS A 49 -16.21 -21.47 6.05
CA LYS A 49 -16.79 -20.85 4.86
C LYS A 49 -16.95 -19.33 5.02
N VAL A 50 -16.56 -18.60 3.99
CA VAL A 50 -16.73 -17.17 3.81
C VAL A 50 -17.71 -16.93 2.66
N ASP A 51 -18.56 -15.92 2.75
CA ASP A 51 -19.60 -15.64 1.75
C ASP A 51 -19.14 -14.64 0.68
N ALA A 52 -18.16 -13.77 0.99
CA ALA A 52 -17.51 -12.88 0.03
C ALA A 52 -16.10 -12.49 0.49
N LEU A 53 -15.18 -12.32 -0.48
CA LEU A 53 -13.85 -11.75 -0.27
C LEU A 53 -13.78 -10.36 -0.93
N LEU A 54 -13.49 -9.33 -0.14
CA LEU A 54 -13.35 -7.95 -0.60
C LEU A 54 -11.88 -7.55 -0.53
N LEU A 55 -11.32 -7.05 -1.64
CA LEU A 55 -9.93 -6.57 -1.66
C LEU A 55 -9.89 -5.05 -1.66
N SER A 56 -9.05 -4.51 -0.77
CA SER A 56 -8.78 -3.08 -0.71
C SER A 56 -7.90 -2.62 -1.88
N HIS A 57 -6.85 -3.36 -2.20
CA HIS A 57 -5.95 -3.06 -3.32
C HIS A 57 -5.14 -4.31 -3.76
N GLY A 58 -4.30 -4.16 -4.80
CA GLY A 58 -3.64 -5.28 -5.46
C GLY A 58 -2.20 -5.57 -5.02
N HIS A 59 -1.70 -5.02 -3.90
CA HIS A 59 -0.38 -5.37 -3.39
C HIS A 59 -0.35 -6.79 -2.81
N ARG A 60 0.83 -7.40 -2.81
CA ARG A 60 1.00 -8.81 -2.44
C ARG A 60 0.57 -9.11 -1.01
N ASP A 61 0.85 -8.22 -0.09
CA ASP A 61 0.48 -8.36 1.33
C ASP A 61 -1.02 -8.12 1.60
N HIS A 62 -1.81 -7.78 0.57
CA HIS A 62 -3.28 -7.65 0.62
C HIS A 62 -4.02 -8.65 -0.29
N ALA A 63 -3.41 -9.07 -1.40
CA ALA A 63 -4.06 -9.95 -2.39
C ALA A 63 -3.22 -11.19 -2.78
N GLY A 64 -2.02 -11.36 -2.21
CA GLY A 64 -1.07 -12.39 -2.67
C GLY A 64 -1.40 -13.83 -2.24
N ALA A 65 -2.38 -14.04 -1.35
CA ALA A 65 -2.76 -15.37 -0.89
C ALA A 65 -4.07 -15.91 -1.51
N LEU A 66 -4.50 -15.39 -2.68
CA LEU A 66 -5.72 -15.84 -3.35
C LEU A 66 -5.75 -17.35 -3.64
N LYS A 67 -4.61 -18.03 -3.70
CA LYS A 67 -4.56 -19.49 -3.81
C LYS A 67 -5.17 -20.22 -2.59
N LEU A 68 -5.36 -19.53 -1.46
CA LEU A 68 -5.99 -20.09 -0.26
C LEU A 68 -7.52 -19.98 -0.26
N VAL A 69 -8.16 -19.38 -1.28
CA VAL A 69 -9.62 -19.17 -1.33
C VAL A 69 -10.42 -20.46 -1.23
N SER A 70 -9.87 -21.59 -1.72
CA SER A 70 -10.51 -22.91 -1.60
C SER A 70 -10.64 -23.36 -0.15
N GLN A 71 -9.75 -22.97 0.73
CA GLN A 71 -9.80 -23.30 2.16
C GLN A 71 -10.91 -22.56 2.91
N VAL A 72 -11.43 -21.47 2.32
CA VAL A 72 -12.50 -20.65 2.89
C VAL A 72 -13.79 -20.72 2.05
N GLY A 73 -13.94 -21.76 1.23
CA GLY A 73 -15.18 -22.07 0.50
C GLY A 73 -15.34 -21.40 -0.85
N ASN A 74 -14.26 -20.92 -1.49
CA ASN A 74 -14.26 -20.23 -2.79
C ASN A 74 -15.26 -19.06 -2.85
N PRO A 75 -15.19 -18.07 -1.94
CA PRO A 75 -16.11 -16.95 -1.94
C PRO A 75 -15.98 -16.11 -3.23
N PRO A 76 -17.09 -15.49 -3.70
CA PRO A 76 -17.01 -14.50 -4.75
C PRO A 76 -16.02 -13.38 -4.39
N LEU A 77 -15.17 -13.01 -5.37
CA LEU A 77 -14.20 -11.95 -5.23
C LEU A 77 -14.83 -10.60 -5.59
N HIS A 78 -14.65 -9.61 -4.73
CA HIS A 78 -15.08 -8.23 -4.92
C HIS A 78 -13.87 -7.29 -4.82
N ALA A 79 -13.59 -6.53 -5.87
CA ALA A 79 -12.53 -5.52 -5.90
C ALA A 79 -12.82 -4.48 -6.98
N THR A 80 -12.07 -3.39 -7.04
CA THR A 80 -12.21 -2.47 -8.16
C THR A 80 -11.77 -3.10 -9.48
N ARG A 81 -12.26 -2.58 -10.60
CA ARG A 81 -11.89 -3.10 -11.95
C ARG A 81 -10.37 -3.10 -12.16
N SER A 82 -9.69 -2.06 -11.69
CA SER A 82 -8.23 -1.98 -11.79
C SER A 82 -7.53 -3.10 -11.02
N VAL A 83 -7.99 -3.39 -9.80
CA VAL A 83 -7.43 -4.47 -8.97
C VAL A 83 -7.69 -5.83 -9.61
N LEU A 84 -8.92 -6.12 -10.06
CA LEU A 84 -9.26 -7.37 -10.76
C LEU A 84 -8.38 -7.57 -12.01
N ALA A 85 -8.23 -6.53 -12.83
CA ALA A 85 -7.41 -6.59 -14.03
C ALA A 85 -5.93 -6.85 -13.74
N ARG A 86 -5.38 -6.24 -12.66
CA ARG A 86 -3.99 -6.45 -12.22
C ARG A 86 -3.73 -7.87 -11.73
N LEU A 87 -4.70 -8.45 -11.04
CA LEU A 87 -4.61 -9.82 -10.50
C LEU A 87 -4.93 -10.88 -11.58
N GLY A 88 -5.42 -10.47 -12.75
CA GLY A 88 -5.91 -11.40 -13.76
C GLY A 88 -7.06 -12.27 -13.24
N SER A 89 -7.86 -11.74 -12.32
CA SER A 89 -8.91 -12.46 -11.61
C SER A 89 -10.28 -12.02 -12.08
N GLU A 90 -11.19 -12.99 -12.19
CA GLU A 90 -12.61 -12.70 -12.34
C GLU A 90 -13.22 -12.32 -10.99
N GLY A 91 -14.23 -11.45 -11.01
CA GLY A 91 -14.91 -11.01 -9.79
C GLY A 91 -15.92 -9.92 -10.06
N THR A 92 -16.62 -9.51 -9.00
CA THR A 92 -17.59 -8.41 -9.04
C THR A 92 -16.87 -7.08 -8.79
N ALA A 93 -17.05 -6.14 -9.71
CA ALA A 93 -16.41 -4.84 -9.59
C ALA A 93 -17.07 -3.99 -8.49
N LEU A 94 -16.27 -3.57 -7.50
CA LEU A 94 -16.62 -2.50 -6.59
C LEU A 94 -16.41 -1.14 -7.27
N PRO A 95 -17.21 -0.11 -6.95
CA PRO A 95 -16.94 1.24 -7.40
C PRO A 95 -15.61 1.75 -6.79
N LEU A 96 -14.91 2.63 -7.50
CA LEU A 96 -13.73 3.30 -6.96
C LEU A 96 -14.10 4.34 -5.88
N ASN A 97 -15.23 5.01 -6.08
CA ASN A 97 -15.90 5.87 -5.13
C ASN A 97 -17.40 5.66 -5.29
N GLY A 98 -18.07 5.13 -4.27
CA GLY A 98 -19.50 4.84 -4.34
C GLY A 98 -19.97 3.79 -3.36
N THR A 99 -21.08 3.14 -3.70
CA THR A 99 -21.75 2.16 -2.82
C THR A 99 -22.09 0.89 -3.58
N ALA A 100 -21.89 -0.24 -2.94
CA ALA A 100 -22.28 -1.57 -3.41
C ALA A 100 -23.00 -2.33 -2.29
N LYS A 101 -23.77 -3.36 -2.64
CA LYS A 101 -24.29 -4.35 -1.68
C LYS A 101 -23.56 -5.67 -1.87
N VAL A 102 -22.99 -6.20 -0.78
CA VAL A 102 -22.27 -7.48 -0.75
C VAL A 102 -22.90 -8.35 0.34
N CYS A 103 -23.50 -9.47 -0.03
CA CYS A 103 -24.20 -10.38 0.90
C CYS A 103 -25.20 -9.67 1.84
N GLY A 104 -25.90 -8.63 1.33
CA GLY A 104 -26.85 -7.84 2.10
C GLY A 104 -26.25 -6.67 2.89
N VAL A 105 -24.93 -6.62 3.05
CA VAL A 105 -24.19 -5.52 3.71
C VAL A 105 -23.99 -4.38 2.73
N THR A 106 -24.25 -3.15 3.14
CA THR A 106 -23.88 -1.95 2.38
C THR A 106 -22.40 -1.68 2.55
N VAL A 107 -21.65 -1.67 1.45
CA VAL A 107 -20.22 -1.35 1.39
C VAL A 107 -20.04 -0.06 0.62
N ARG A 108 -19.46 0.94 1.25
CA ARG A 108 -19.01 2.18 0.60
C ARG A 108 -17.52 2.11 0.37
N THR A 109 -17.09 2.66 -0.74
CA THR A 109 -15.67 2.73 -1.13
C THR A 109 -15.29 4.15 -1.47
N GLY A 110 -14.02 4.46 -1.30
CA GLY A 110 -13.38 5.66 -1.83
C GLY A 110 -11.89 5.40 -2.02
N ARG A 111 -11.23 6.22 -2.80
CA ARG A 111 -9.81 6.06 -3.15
C ARG A 111 -8.94 6.12 -1.91
N ASN A 112 -7.99 5.21 -1.80
CA ASN A 112 -7.12 5.11 -0.62
C ASN A 112 -5.84 5.97 -0.69
N GLY A 113 -5.53 6.59 -1.83
CA GLY A 113 -4.34 7.44 -1.99
C GLY A 113 -2.99 6.71 -1.99
N HIS A 114 -3.00 5.37 -2.07
CA HIS A 114 -1.80 4.53 -1.94
C HIS A 114 -1.42 3.80 -3.24
N ALA A 115 -2.40 3.26 -3.94
CA ALA A 115 -2.17 2.46 -5.14
C ALA A 115 -3.30 2.65 -6.17
N PRO A 116 -3.02 2.45 -7.47
CA PRO A 116 -4.04 2.54 -8.51
C PRO A 116 -5.16 1.53 -8.29
N GLY A 117 -6.40 1.99 -8.32
CA GLY A 117 -7.59 1.16 -8.05
C GLY A 117 -7.78 0.81 -6.58
N GLY A 118 -6.87 1.22 -5.69
CA GLY A 118 -6.98 0.99 -4.26
C GLY A 118 -8.10 1.80 -3.60
N VAL A 119 -8.81 1.16 -2.68
CA VAL A 119 -9.95 1.75 -1.95
C VAL A 119 -9.91 1.41 -0.47
N TRP A 120 -10.40 2.32 0.36
CA TRP A 120 -10.89 1.97 1.69
C TRP A 120 -12.28 1.36 1.59
N LEU A 121 -12.65 0.52 2.56
CA LEU A 121 -13.93 -0.17 2.64
C LEU A 121 -14.66 0.26 3.91
N HIS A 122 -15.80 0.92 3.77
CA HIS A 122 -16.70 1.21 4.88
C HIS A 122 -17.90 0.26 4.81
N LEU A 123 -18.08 -0.55 5.85
CA LEU A 123 -19.16 -1.53 5.96
C LEU A 123 -20.21 -1.01 6.93
N ASP A 124 -21.47 -1.11 6.54
CA ASP A 124 -22.64 -0.73 7.35
C ASP A 124 -22.99 -1.92 8.29
N VAL A 125 -22.11 -2.13 9.30
CA VAL A 125 -22.21 -3.16 10.34
C VAL A 125 -21.91 -2.52 11.70
N GLY A 126 -22.64 -2.90 12.76
CA GLY A 126 -22.59 -2.20 14.02
C GLY A 126 -22.85 -0.70 13.85
N ASP A 127 -22.08 0.13 14.54
CA ASP A 127 -22.09 1.58 14.39
C ASP A 127 -21.11 2.07 13.29
N GLY A 128 -20.84 1.22 12.29
CA GLY A 128 -19.93 1.44 11.16
C GLY A 128 -18.52 0.90 11.38
N LEU A 129 -18.06 0.11 10.42
CA LEU A 129 -16.69 -0.39 10.34
C LEU A 129 -15.98 0.23 9.14
N LEU A 130 -14.87 0.93 9.38
CA LEU A 130 -13.97 1.39 8.32
C LEU A 130 -12.69 0.53 8.34
N TYR A 131 -12.37 -0.07 7.20
CA TYR A 131 -11.11 -0.73 6.91
C TYR A 131 -10.37 0.08 5.84
N THR A 132 -9.21 0.63 6.17
CA THR A 132 -8.49 1.49 5.22
C THR A 132 -7.72 0.68 4.16
N GLY A 133 -7.38 -0.60 4.44
CA GLY A 133 -6.24 -1.21 3.78
C GLY A 133 -5.00 -0.34 4.01
N ASP A 134 -4.05 -0.38 3.08
CA ASP A 134 -3.00 0.64 3.03
C ASP A 134 -3.57 1.93 2.47
N TYR A 135 -3.20 3.08 3.04
CA TYR A 135 -3.63 4.37 2.54
C TYR A 135 -2.54 5.44 2.64
N GLY A 136 -2.72 6.53 1.92
CA GLY A 136 -1.83 7.68 1.98
C GLY A 136 -2.55 8.97 1.63
N VAL A 137 -2.20 10.06 2.33
CA VAL A 137 -2.80 11.38 2.10
C VAL A 137 -1.81 12.37 1.45
N GLU A 138 -0.52 12.06 1.52
CA GLU A 138 0.55 12.94 1.03
C GLU A 138 0.96 12.66 -0.43
N SER A 139 0.37 11.65 -1.10
CA SER A 139 0.74 11.30 -2.47
C SER A 139 0.57 12.46 -3.44
N PRO A 140 1.58 12.77 -4.26
CA PRO A 140 1.45 13.80 -5.30
C PRO A 140 0.59 13.36 -6.48
N ILE A 141 0.38 12.06 -6.67
CA ILE A 141 -0.30 11.50 -7.85
C ILE A 141 -1.57 10.72 -7.52
N TYR A 142 -1.67 10.04 -6.37
CA TYR A 142 -2.86 9.28 -6.00
C TYR A 142 -3.86 10.15 -5.22
N ALA A 143 -5.13 10.01 -5.55
CA ALA A 143 -6.19 10.71 -4.85
C ALA A 143 -6.67 9.94 -3.63
N PHE A 144 -6.95 10.66 -2.54
CA PHE A 144 -7.57 10.14 -1.33
C PHE A 144 -8.96 10.75 -1.16
N ASP A 145 -9.96 9.90 -0.92
CA ASP A 145 -11.32 10.33 -0.60
C ASP A 145 -11.57 10.20 0.90
N THR A 146 -12.14 11.22 1.51
CA THR A 146 -12.46 11.21 2.95
C THR A 146 -13.55 10.19 3.25
N PRO A 147 -13.31 9.20 4.15
CA PRO A 147 -14.32 8.23 4.53
C PRO A 147 -15.44 8.84 5.39
N PRO A 148 -16.62 8.21 5.39
CA PRO A 148 -17.70 8.58 6.30
C PRO A 148 -17.40 8.17 7.76
N PRO A 149 -18.18 8.67 8.75
CA PRO A 149 -18.06 8.25 10.14
C PRO A 149 -18.17 6.73 10.33
N ALA A 150 -17.37 6.18 11.26
CA ALA A 150 -17.34 4.77 11.62
C ALA A 150 -16.86 4.61 13.07
N ALA A 151 -17.61 3.89 13.90
CA ALA A 151 -17.25 3.70 15.30
C ALA A 151 -16.02 2.78 15.46
N THR A 152 -15.86 1.81 14.58
CA THR A 152 -14.67 0.93 14.53
C THR A 152 -13.82 1.24 13.31
N LEU A 153 -12.52 1.50 13.55
CA LEU A 153 -11.54 1.84 12.52
C LEU A 153 -10.38 0.85 12.55
N VAL A 154 -10.24 0.04 11.50
CA VAL A 154 -9.02 -0.72 11.21
C VAL A 154 -8.19 0.12 10.25
N LEU A 155 -7.06 0.63 10.73
CA LEU A 155 -6.24 1.57 9.95
C LEU A 155 -4.83 1.03 9.68
N ASP A 156 -4.22 1.57 8.63
CA ASP A 156 -2.83 1.33 8.28
C ASP A 156 -1.88 1.92 9.35
N GLY A 157 -1.32 1.08 10.19
CA GLY A 157 -0.34 1.44 11.21
C GLY A 157 1.10 1.19 10.77
N SER A 158 1.38 0.95 9.49
CA SER A 158 2.68 0.48 8.96
C SER A 158 3.87 1.32 9.39
N TYR A 159 3.68 2.60 9.65
CA TYR A 159 4.73 3.49 10.14
C TYR A 159 4.80 3.62 11.67
N GLY A 160 3.93 2.93 12.41
CA GLY A 160 3.94 2.95 13.88
C GLY A 160 3.71 4.37 14.43
N ASP A 161 4.68 4.88 15.19
CA ASP A 161 4.69 6.21 15.79
C ASP A 161 5.45 7.27 14.98
N TYR A 162 5.85 6.96 13.75
CA TYR A 162 6.57 7.89 12.88
C TYR A 162 5.64 9.02 12.38
N SER A 163 6.10 10.28 12.54
CA SER A 163 5.37 11.49 12.13
C SER A 163 6.15 12.41 11.17
N GLY A 164 7.32 11.98 10.64
CA GLY A 164 8.06 12.78 9.64
C GLY A 164 7.25 12.95 8.35
N SER A 165 7.17 14.19 7.86
CA SER A 165 6.37 14.56 6.69
C SER A 165 6.98 14.09 5.36
N MET A 166 6.19 14.16 4.27
CA MET A 166 6.73 14.01 2.92
C MET A 166 7.75 15.12 2.61
N GLU A 167 7.56 16.34 3.12
CA GLU A 167 8.52 17.43 3.00
C GLU A 167 9.89 17.03 3.58
N ASP A 168 9.91 16.42 4.79
CA ASP A 168 11.15 15.90 5.39
C ASP A 168 11.80 14.81 4.53
N CYS A 169 11.00 14.01 3.84
CA CYS A 169 11.51 13.02 2.88
C CYS A 169 12.10 13.69 1.64
N LEU A 170 11.44 14.70 1.10
CA LEU A 170 11.88 15.46 -0.06
C LEU A 170 13.18 16.22 0.21
N ASP A 171 13.36 16.80 1.40
CA ASP A 171 14.60 17.48 1.79
C ASP A 171 15.80 16.52 1.80
N ARG A 172 15.59 15.29 2.22
CA ARG A 172 16.64 14.25 2.19
C ARG A 172 16.88 13.70 0.77
N PHE A 173 15.86 13.77 -0.09
CA PHE A 173 15.93 13.30 -1.46
C PHE A 173 16.60 14.32 -2.40
N ARG A 174 16.40 15.61 -2.17
CA ARG A 174 16.91 16.72 -2.98
C ARG A 174 18.43 16.63 -3.27
N PRO A 175 19.34 16.38 -2.29
CA PRO A 175 20.76 16.27 -2.58
C PRO A 175 21.13 15.11 -3.54
N LEU A 176 20.29 14.07 -3.61
CA LEU A 176 20.50 12.98 -4.56
C LEU A 176 20.10 13.40 -5.97
N LEU A 177 19.00 14.15 -6.10
CA LEU A 177 18.59 14.73 -7.38
C LEU A 177 19.65 15.70 -7.91
N ASP A 178 20.25 16.53 -7.05
CA ASP A 178 21.24 17.54 -7.42
C ASP A 178 22.55 16.90 -7.92
N ARG A 179 22.99 15.78 -7.33
CA ARG A 179 24.16 15.03 -7.81
C ARG A 179 23.97 14.45 -9.19
N GLY A 180 22.75 14.05 -9.52
CA GLY A 180 22.36 13.64 -10.87
C GLY A 180 22.67 12.20 -11.26
N ASP A 181 23.41 11.43 -10.46
CA ASP A 181 23.72 10.01 -10.74
C ASP A 181 23.30 9.13 -9.56
N ALA A 182 22.13 8.48 -9.64
CA ALA A 182 21.62 7.57 -8.63
C ALA A 182 20.69 6.51 -9.23
N LEU A 183 20.78 5.27 -8.73
CA LEU A 183 19.82 4.18 -9.02
C LEU A 183 18.83 4.06 -7.86
N PHE A 184 17.57 4.13 -8.19
CA PHE A 184 16.45 3.92 -7.28
C PHE A 184 15.71 2.63 -7.64
N PRO A 185 15.98 1.51 -6.94
CA PRO A 185 15.12 0.33 -7.01
C PRO A 185 13.77 0.68 -6.39
N VAL A 186 12.70 0.60 -7.18
CA VAL A 186 11.35 1.02 -6.78
C VAL A 186 10.28 0.02 -7.23
N PRO A 187 9.15 -0.11 -6.53
CA PRO A 187 8.03 -0.88 -7.09
C PRO A 187 7.50 -0.17 -8.34
N ALA A 188 7.04 -0.95 -9.31
CA ALA A 188 6.47 -0.39 -10.54
C ALA A 188 5.16 0.39 -10.30
N ASP A 189 4.48 0.11 -9.19
CA ASP A 189 3.25 0.78 -8.74
C ASP A 189 3.46 1.41 -7.35
N GLY A 190 2.62 2.36 -6.96
CA GLY A 190 2.76 3.11 -5.71
C GLY A 190 3.97 4.06 -5.76
N ARG A 191 4.98 3.80 -4.93
CA ARG A 191 6.12 4.69 -4.72
C ARG A 191 6.95 5.01 -5.97
N GLY A 192 7.16 4.05 -6.87
CA GLY A 192 7.99 4.26 -8.06
C GLY A 192 7.49 5.38 -8.97
N PRO A 193 6.22 5.36 -9.39
CA PRO A 193 5.59 6.46 -10.11
C PRO A 193 5.68 7.81 -9.40
N GLU A 194 5.47 7.86 -8.08
CA GLU A 194 5.55 9.10 -7.30
C GLU A 194 6.95 9.70 -7.31
N MET A 195 7.97 8.87 -7.04
CA MET A 195 9.36 9.31 -7.01
C MET A 195 9.85 9.77 -8.38
N ALA A 196 9.51 9.03 -9.45
CA ALA A 196 9.87 9.40 -10.82
C ALA A 196 9.17 10.70 -11.26
N TYR A 197 7.88 10.87 -10.89
CA TYR A 197 7.13 12.11 -11.11
C TYR A 197 7.80 13.29 -10.38
N HIS A 198 8.11 13.13 -9.09
CA HIS A 198 8.76 14.17 -8.31
C HIS A 198 10.14 14.55 -8.89
N ALA A 199 10.95 13.55 -9.26
CA ALA A 199 12.26 13.80 -9.87
C ALA A 199 12.14 14.59 -11.18
N ALA A 200 11.15 14.28 -12.02
CA ALA A 200 10.87 15.00 -13.24
C ALA A 200 10.48 16.47 -12.99
N GLN A 201 9.62 16.70 -12.00
CA GLN A 201 9.20 18.06 -11.62
C GLN A 201 10.38 18.88 -11.05
N ALA A 202 11.14 18.29 -10.13
CA ALA A 202 12.26 18.98 -9.47
C ALA A 202 13.41 19.33 -10.44
N ARG A 203 13.64 18.48 -11.47
CA ARG A 203 14.72 18.68 -12.45
C ARG A 203 14.28 19.41 -13.71
N GLY A 204 12.99 19.58 -13.94
CA GLY A 204 12.44 20.08 -15.21
C GLY A 204 12.71 19.16 -16.42
N ALA A 205 13.19 17.94 -16.19
CA ALA A 205 13.51 16.94 -17.21
C ALA A 205 13.18 15.51 -16.68
N PRO A 206 12.70 14.60 -17.53
CA PRO A 206 12.36 13.25 -17.11
C PRO A 206 13.62 12.44 -16.71
N PRO A 207 13.55 11.64 -15.63
CA PRO A 207 14.60 10.69 -15.29
C PRO A 207 14.59 9.50 -16.24
N CYS A 208 15.64 8.69 -16.22
CA CYS A 208 15.63 7.39 -16.90
C CYS A 208 14.74 6.39 -16.16
N ILE A 209 13.87 5.69 -16.86
CA ILE A 209 12.97 4.72 -16.26
C ILE A 209 13.08 3.33 -16.89
N GLY A 210 13.01 2.31 -16.04
CA GLY A 210 12.94 0.92 -16.45
C GLY A 210 11.63 0.57 -17.15
N LYS A 211 11.63 -0.55 -17.88
CA LYS A 211 10.48 -0.99 -18.69
C LYS A 211 9.21 -1.24 -17.87
N ASP A 212 9.34 -1.84 -16.67
CA ASP A 212 8.18 -2.17 -15.84
C ASP A 212 7.52 -0.90 -15.30
N LEU A 213 8.32 0.09 -14.88
CA LEU A 213 7.82 1.39 -14.43
C LEU A 213 7.14 2.14 -15.57
N ARG A 214 7.72 2.14 -16.78
CA ARG A 214 7.13 2.74 -17.96
C ARG A 214 5.75 2.15 -18.27
N ALA A 215 5.67 0.81 -18.32
CA ALA A 215 4.41 0.11 -18.57
C ALA A 215 3.34 0.45 -17.51
N SER A 216 3.75 0.62 -16.25
CA SER A 216 2.86 1.05 -15.17
C SER A 216 2.36 2.48 -15.37
N LEU A 217 3.24 3.44 -15.68
CA LEU A 217 2.86 4.82 -15.97
C LEU A 217 1.87 4.92 -17.15
N GLU A 218 2.11 4.18 -18.24
CA GLU A 218 1.21 4.12 -19.40
C GLU A 218 -0.16 3.56 -19.03
N ARG A 219 -0.20 2.48 -18.24
CA ARG A 219 -1.45 1.86 -17.77
C ARG A 219 -2.22 2.83 -16.87
N MET A 220 -1.54 3.45 -15.91
CA MET A 220 -2.16 4.41 -14.98
C MET A 220 -2.77 5.59 -15.74
N ALA A 221 -2.03 6.19 -16.67
CA ALA A 221 -2.51 7.32 -17.47
C ALA A 221 -3.70 6.97 -18.37
N ARG A 222 -3.75 5.74 -18.89
CA ARG A 222 -4.79 5.30 -19.85
C ARG A 222 -6.02 4.73 -19.17
N SER A 223 -5.84 3.81 -18.21
CA SER A 223 -6.91 2.95 -17.71
C SER A 223 -7.25 3.17 -16.24
N GLU A 224 -6.40 3.87 -15.47
CA GLU A 224 -6.51 4.04 -14.03
C GLU A 224 -6.56 5.52 -13.61
N LYS A 225 -6.82 6.41 -14.56
CA LYS A 225 -6.82 7.88 -14.36
C LYS A 225 -7.74 8.35 -13.23
N ASP A 226 -8.85 7.63 -13.00
CA ASP A 226 -9.82 7.97 -11.97
C ASP A 226 -9.29 7.72 -10.54
N SER A 227 -8.20 6.94 -10.40
CA SER A 227 -7.47 6.75 -9.14
C SER A 227 -6.52 7.92 -8.83
N LEU A 228 -6.28 8.79 -9.80
CA LEU A 228 -5.26 9.83 -9.74
C LEU A 228 -5.84 11.18 -9.35
N ARG A 229 -4.98 12.07 -8.85
CA ARG A 229 -5.29 13.48 -8.68
C ARG A 229 -5.50 14.15 -10.03
N ALA A 230 -6.26 15.24 -10.04
CA ALA A 230 -6.50 16.03 -11.24
C ALA A 230 -5.16 16.45 -11.89
N GLY A 231 -5.03 16.25 -13.20
CA GLY A 231 -3.82 16.56 -13.97
C GLY A 231 -2.72 15.49 -13.95
N ALA A 232 -2.67 14.62 -12.93
CA ALA A 232 -1.59 13.63 -12.80
C ALA A 232 -1.54 12.65 -13.99
N ALA A 233 -2.68 12.23 -14.54
CA ALA A 233 -2.72 11.31 -15.66
C ALA A 233 -1.95 11.86 -16.88
N GLY A 234 -2.11 13.16 -17.21
CA GLY A 234 -1.40 13.82 -18.31
C GLY A 234 0.11 13.84 -18.09
N GLU A 235 0.54 14.15 -16.86
CA GLU A 235 1.95 14.18 -16.50
C GLU A 235 2.58 12.79 -16.52
N LEU A 236 1.89 11.74 -16.03
CA LEU A 236 2.36 10.36 -16.10
C LEU A 236 2.45 9.87 -17.55
N ALA A 237 1.49 10.24 -18.42
CA ALA A 237 1.56 9.93 -19.86
C ALA A 237 2.76 10.61 -20.50
N ARG A 238 3.03 11.89 -20.17
CA ARG A 238 4.20 12.63 -20.65
C ARG A 238 5.49 11.95 -20.17
N LEU A 239 5.58 11.62 -18.89
CA LEU A 239 6.75 10.96 -18.31
C LEU A 239 7.02 9.60 -18.98
N ALA A 240 5.99 8.77 -19.19
CA ALA A 240 6.11 7.49 -19.86
C ALA A 240 6.65 7.62 -21.29
N ARG A 241 6.22 8.65 -22.02
CA ARG A 241 6.62 8.89 -23.41
C ARG A 241 8.03 9.47 -23.52
N GLU A 242 8.38 10.43 -22.67
CA GLU A 242 9.58 11.25 -22.79
C GLU A 242 10.78 10.74 -21.99
N ALA A 243 10.56 9.96 -20.92
CA ALA A 243 11.63 9.41 -20.11
C ALA A 243 12.52 8.48 -20.95
N PRO A 244 13.86 8.67 -20.94
CA PRO A 244 14.76 7.74 -21.64
C PRO A 244 14.80 6.37 -20.94
N PRO A 245 15.12 5.29 -21.67
CA PRO A 245 15.40 3.99 -21.04
C PRO A 245 16.72 4.03 -20.27
N ILE A 246 16.88 3.14 -19.29
CA ILE A 246 18.16 2.95 -18.60
C ILE A 246 19.11 2.19 -19.56
N THR A 247 20.21 2.83 -19.93
CA THR A 247 21.23 2.25 -20.82
C THR A 247 22.63 2.20 -20.18
N GLY A 248 22.81 2.87 -19.04
CA GLY A 248 24.09 2.97 -18.35
C GLY A 248 23.97 3.58 -16.96
N PRO A 249 25.09 3.79 -16.26
CA PRO A 249 25.12 4.19 -14.84
C PRO A 249 24.98 5.71 -14.61
N ARG A 250 24.57 6.45 -15.62
CA ARG A 250 24.47 7.92 -15.55
C ARG A 250 23.02 8.38 -15.52
N GLY A 251 22.75 9.38 -14.70
CA GLY A 251 21.46 10.01 -14.52
C GLY A 251 20.69 9.50 -13.30
N LEU A 252 19.48 9.99 -13.13
CA LEU A 252 18.53 9.49 -12.14
C LEU A 252 17.81 8.30 -12.76
N LEU A 253 18.00 7.12 -12.19
CA LEU A 253 17.61 5.83 -12.76
C LEU A 253 16.57 5.17 -11.86
N PHE A 254 15.33 5.03 -12.33
CA PHE A 254 14.24 4.36 -11.58
C PHE A 254 13.92 3.02 -12.22
N SER A 255 14.19 1.92 -11.50
CA SER A 255 14.03 0.57 -12.02
C SER A 255 13.18 -0.31 -11.13
N GLY A 256 12.42 -1.22 -11.71
CA GLY A 256 11.48 -2.10 -11.03
C GLY A 256 12.14 -3.07 -10.05
N ARG A 257 11.36 -3.52 -9.08
CA ARG A 257 11.69 -4.34 -7.89
C ARG A 257 12.43 -3.59 -6.80
N ALA A 258 11.65 -3.21 -5.77
CA ALA A 258 12.07 -2.31 -4.68
C ALA A 258 13.19 -2.83 -3.79
N ASP A 259 13.35 -4.16 -3.66
CA ASP A 259 14.38 -4.82 -2.85
C ASP A 259 15.59 -5.32 -3.67
N ALA A 260 15.54 -5.09 -4.99
CA ALA A 260 16.54 -5.57 -5.95
C ALA A 260 16.82 -7.08 -5.86
N ALA A 261 15.84 -7.90 -5.45
CA ALA A 261 16.00 -9.35 -5.36
C ALA A 261 15.90 -10.04 -6.71
N GLU A 262 15.19 -9.45 -7.65
CA GLU A 262 14.97 -9.97 -9.00
C GLU A 262 14.66 -8.85 -10.00
N GLY A 263 14.60 -9.17 -11.29
CA GLY A 263 14.23 -8.27 -12.36
C GLY A 263 15.28 -7.20 -12.68
N GLU A 264 14.85 -6.17 -13.41
CA GLU A 264 15.76 -5.17 -13.98
C GLU A 264 16.63 -4.45 -12.93
N ALA A 265 16.07 -4.14 -11.75
CA ALA A 265 16.86 -3.49 -10.69
C ALA A 265 17.96 -4.40 -10.15
N ALA A 266 17.68 -5.72 -10.01
CA ALA A 266 18.71 -6.70 -9.59
C ALA A 266 19.85 -6.79 -10.60
N ASP A 267 19.52 -6.81 -11.91
CA ASP A 267 20.53 -6.86 -12.98
C ASP A 267 21.45 -5.64 -12.94
N TRP A 268 20.88 -4.44 -12.73
CA TRP A 268 21.64 -3.20 -12.60
C TRP A 268 22.49 -3.17 -11.34
N VAL A 269 21.94 -3.57 -10.18
CA VAL A 269 22.65 -3.64 -8.91
C VAL A 269 23.83 -4.59 -9.01
N MET A 270 23.66 -5.82 -9.54
CA MET A 270 24.74 -6.78 -9.73
C MET A 270 25.84 -6.25 -10.66
N ARG A 271 25.46 -5.56 -11.73
CA ARG A 271 26.39 -5.00 -12.71
C ARG A 271 27.22 -3.87 -12.13
N TRP A 272 26.62 -3.02 -11.28
CA TRP A 272 27.27 -1.82 -10.74
C TRP A 272 27.83 -2.01 -9.33
N GLU A 273 27.52 -3.09 -8.67
CA GLU A 273 28.05 -3.43 -7.35
C GLU A 273 29.59 -3.55 -7.35
N ARG A 274 30.18 -3.90 -8.50
CA ARG A 274 31.62 -4.19 -8.66
C ARG A 274 32.43 -3.09 -9.32
N GLY A 275 31.88 -1.92 -9.57
CA GLY A 275 32.53 -0.85 -10.32
C GLY A 275 32.25 0.55 -9.78
N SER A 276 32.57 1.60 -10.55
CA SER A 276 32.16 2.97 -10.31
C SER A 276 30.67 3.11 -10.60
N ALA A 277 29.87 2.75 -9.63
CA ALA A 277 28.43 2.75 -9.71
C ALA A 277 27.83 4.12 -9.36
N PRO A 278 26.62 4.43 -9.84
CA PRO A 278 25.83 5.50 -9.24
C PRO A 278 25.51 5.15 -7.77
N ASP A 279 25.16 6.14 -6.97
CA ASP A 279 24.61 5.87 -5.64
C ASP A 279 23.39 4.94 -5.78
N ILE A 280 23.36 3.82 -5.06
CA ILE A 280 22.16 2.96 -4.99
C ILE A 280 21.36 3.40 -3.79
N VAL A 281 20.08 3.75 -4.00
CA VAL A 281 19.22 4.35 -2.98
C VAL A 281 17.91 3.57 -2.85
N PHE A 282 17.75 2.90 -1.74
CA PHE A 282 16.49 2.26 -1.38
C PHE A 282 15.59 3.22 -0.59
N SER A 283 14.27 3.10 -0.74
CA SER A 283 13.34 4.13 -0.24
C SER A 283 12.12 3.59 0.53
N GLY A 284 12.02 2.28 0.72
CA GLY A 284 10.91 1.66 1.44
C GLY A 284 11.31 0.41 2.18
N TYR A 285 10.31 -0.28 2.73
CA TYR A 285 10.55 -1.54 3.39
C TYR A 285 11.22 -2.56 2.46
N PHE A 286 12.16 -3.28 2.98
CA PHE A 286 12.75 -4.47 2.35
C PHE A 286 12.80 -5.62 3.37
N PRO A 287 12.56 -6.86 2.93
CA PRO A 287 12.55 -8.02 3.82
C PRO A 287 13.92 -8.28 4.46
N PRO A 288 13.96 -8.84 5.68
CA PRO A 288 15.19 -9.32 6.28
C PRO A 288 15.95 -10.27 5.35
N GLY A 289 17.28 -10.09 5.23
CA GLY A 289 18.14 -10.89 4.37
C GLY A 289 18.03 -10.59 2.88
N SER A 290 17.24 -9.59 2.46
CA SER A 290 17.16 -9.16 1.07
C SER A 290 18.48 -8.55 0.56
N PRO A 291 18.71 -8.49 -0.77
CA PRO A 291 19.86 -7.76 -1.33
C PRO A 291 19.89 -6.29 -0.86
N ALA A 292 18.74 -5.63 -0.79
CA ALA A 292 18.63 -4.25 -0.31
C ALA A 292 19.18 -4.11 1.12
N GLN A 293 18.76 -4.98 2.05
CA GLN A 293 19.27 -4.94 3.42
C GLN A 293 20.78 -5.13 3.47
N ARG A 294 21.31 -6.17 2.80
CA ARG A 294 22.77 -6.44 2.80
C ARG A 294 23.59 -5.27 2.25
N LEU A 295 23.11 -4.61 1.20
CA LEU A 295 23.78 -3.47 0.61
C LEU A 295 23.75 -2.24 1.53
N VAL A 296 22.64 -1.96 2.20
CA VAL A 296 22.53 -0.86 3.16
C VAL A 296 23.40 -1.14 4.38
N ASP A 297 23.32 -2.33 4.96
CA ASP A 297 24.09 -2.70 6.17
C ASP A 297 25.60 -2.67 5.92
N SER A 298 26.05 -2.99 4.69
CA SER A 298 27.46 -2.92 4.29
C SER A 298 27.92 -1.50 3.86
N GLY A 299 27.04 -0.50 3.88
CA GLY A 299 27.34 0.87 3.45
C GLY A 299 27.50 1.05 1.94
N ARG A 300 27.14 0.04 1.14
CA ARG A 300 27.22 0.04 -0.34
C ARG A 300 25.98 0.64 -1.00
N ALA A 301 24.91 0.81 -0.25
CA ALA A 301 23.71 1.53 -0.66
C ALA A 301 23.23 2.43 0.47
N ARG A 302 22.40 3.42 0.12
CA ARG A 302 21.75 4.32 1.07
C ARG A 302 20.31 3.92 1.26
N TYR A 303 19.77 4.28 2.41
CA TYR A 303 18.33 4.29 2.66
C TYR A 303 17.85 5.73 2.82
N VAL A 304 16.89 6.13 1.99
CA VAL A 304 16.20 7.42 2.09
C VAL A 304 14.70 7.16 2.02
N ARG A 305 14.01 7.36 3.13
CA ARG A 305 12.57 7.11 3.24
C ARG A 305 11.78 7.94 2.23
N TRP A 306 10.76 7.31 1.65
CA TRP A 306 9.68 7.95 0.91
C TRP A 306 8.35 7.50 1.52
N ASN A 307 7.51 8.44 1.97
CA ASN A 307 6.23 8.12 2.58
C ASN A 307 5.23 7.60 1.54
N VAL A 308 4.65 6.44 1.78
CA VAL A 308 3.52 5.88 1.00
C VAL A 308 2.39 5.38 1.90
N HIS A 309 2.64 5.33 3.20
CA HIS A 309 1.66 5.01 4.23
C HIS A 309 1.43 6.24 5.12
N PRO A 310 0.34 6.27 5.89
CA PRO A 310 0.04 7.40 6.76
C PRO A 310 1.05 7.51 7.90
N ARG A 311 1.36 8.73 8.28
CA ARG A 311 2.07 9.06 9.50
C ARG A 311 1.13 8.91 10.70
N LEU A 312 1.68 8.90 11.91
CA LEU A 312 0.86 8.89 13.12
C LEU A 312 -0.14 10.06 13.13
N ASP A 313 0.31 11.27 12.74
CA ASP A 313 -0.56 12.46 12.70
C ASP A 313 -1.71 12.33 11.68
N ASP A 314 -1.46 11.70 10.53
CA ASP A 314 -2.48 11.42 9.53
C ASP A 314 -3.50 10.41 10.06
N ASN A 315 -3.03 9.38 10.75
CA ASN A 315 -3.86 8.37 11.41
C ASN A 315 -4.74 8.98 12.51
N VAL A 316 -4.19 9.87 13.34
CA VAL A 316 -4.93 10.60 14.37
C VAL A 316 -5.98 11.52 13.73
N SER A 317 -5.62 12.23 12.67
CA SER A 317 -6.54 13.07 11.91
C SER A 317 -7.68 12.27 11.31
N LEU A 318 -7.39 11.11 10.70
CA LEU A 318 -8.41 10.21 10.15
C LEU A 318 -9.34 9.70 11.25
N ALA A 319 -8.83 9.20 12.37
CA ALA A 319 -9.62 8.68 13.48
C ALA A 319 -10.61 9.73 14.02
N ARG A 320 -10.17 11.00 14.15
CA ARG A 320 -11.03 12.11 14.54
C ARG A 320 -12.08 12.43 13.48
N THR A 321 -11.70 12.44 12.20
CA THR A 321 -12.59 12.73 11.08
C THR A 321 -13.75 11.73 11.02
N VAL A 322 -13.43 10.43 11.15
CA VAL A 322 -14.45 9.37 11.13
C VAL A 322 -15.13 9.16 12.49
N LYS A 323 -14.73 9.90 13.53
CA LYS A 323 -15.26 9.81 14.90
C LYS A 323 -15.11 8.40 15.50
N ALA A 324 -13.96 7.76 15.26
CA ALA A 324 -13.71 6.42 15.74
C ALA A 324 -13.76 6.33 17.27
N GLN A 325 -14.47 5.34 17.79
CA GLN A 325 -14.52 4.99 19.21
C GLN A 325 -13.50 3.87 19.52
N THR A 326 -13.30 2.96 18.56
CA THR A 326 -12.29 1.90 18.62
C THR A 326 -11.37 2.00 17.42
N VAL A 327 -10.05 2.02 17.65
CA VAL A 327 -9.01 2.04 16.62
C VAL A 327 -8.20 0.76 16.73
N MET A 328 -8.08 0.03 15.63
CA MET A 328 -7.24 -1.17 15.49
C MET A 328 -6.11 -0.85 14.49
N PRO A 329 -4.91 -0.46 14.97
CA PRO A 329 -3.75 -0.29 14.10
C PRO A 329 -3.31 -1.65 13.54
N ALA A 330 -3.30 -1.75 12.20
CA ALA A 330 -2.93 -2.95 11.46
C ALA A 330 -1.52 -2.81 10.84
N PHE A 331 -0.94 -3.91 10.39
CA PHE A 331 0.31 -4.02 9.62
C PHE A 331 1.57 -3.51 10.35
N ALA A 332 1.52 -3.42 11.67
CA ALA A 332 2.62 -2.91 12.48
C ALA A 332 2.82 -3.69 13.79
N ASP A 333 3.97 -3.46 14.38
CA ASP A 333 4.42 -4.13 15.60
C ASP A 333 3.71 -3.55 16.84
N ALA A 334 3.37 -4.43 17.79
CA ALA A 334 2.73 -4.07 19.05
C ALA A 334 3.57 -3.14 19.94
N ARG A 335 4.88 -2.99 19.70
CA ARG A 335 5.77 -2.07 20.45
C ARG A 335 5.31 -0.61 20.39
N HIS A 336 4.49 -0.22 19.40
CA HIS A 336 3.96 1.14 19.26
C HIS A 336 2.66 1.37 20.06
N LEU A 337 2.16 0.36 20.80
CA LEU A 337 0.85 0.40 21.46
C LEU A 337 0.68 1.58 22.41
N ASP A 338 1.70 1.90 23.22
CA ASP A 338 1.60 3.01 24.18
C ASP A 338 1.56 4.38 23.48
N ALA A 339 2.34 4.54 22.42
CA ALA A 339 2.29 5.74 21.58
C ALA A 339 0.90 5.91 20.93
N TRP A 340 0.34 4.82 20.41
CA TRP A 340 -1.01 4.83 19.82
C TRP A 340 -2.09 5.15 20.85
N ARG A 341 -2.04 4.54 22.05
CA ARG A 341 -2.99 4.85 23.14
C ARG A 341 -3.00 6.32 23.52
N ALA A 342 -1.80 6.92 23.62
CA ALA A 342 -1.68 8.34 23.89
C ALA A 342 -2.22 9.21 22.74
N ALA A 343 -1.88 8.87 21.49
CA ALA A 343 -2.23 9.67 20.33
C ALA A 343 -3.72 9.61 19.95
N PHE A 344 -4.36 8.44 20.06
CA PHE A 344 -5.76 8.24 19.70
C PHE A 344 -6.76 8.56 20.81
N ALA A 345 -6.32 8.88 22.03
CA ALA A 345 -7.25 9.23 23.11
C ALA A 345 -8.26 10.30 22.66
N PRO A 346 -9.57 10.19 23.00
CA PRO A 346 -10.17 9.21 23.92
C PRO A 346 -10.61 7.87 23.28
N ALA A 347 -10.33 7.61 22.00
CA ALA A 347 -10.70 6.36 21.36
C ALA A 347 -9.91 5.18 21.98
N ARG A 348 -10.56 4.02 22.10
CA ARG A 348 -9.92 2.80 22.56
C ARG A 348 -9.00 2.25 21.47
N VAL A 349 -7.73 2.00 21.78
CA VAL A 349 -6.82 1.25 20.89
C VAL A 349 -6.89 -0.23 21.25
N SER A 350 -7.15 -1.08 20.26
CA SER A 350 -7.23 -2.54 20.42
C SER A 350 -6.27 -3.25 19.47
N LEU A 351 -5.46 -4.15 20.03
CA LEU A 351 -4.71 -5.16 19.29
C LEU A 351 -5.28 -6.57 19.54
N GLU A 352 -6.48 -6.64 20.10
CA GLU A 352 -7.18 -7.89 20.31
C GLU A 352 -7.54 -8.54 18.98
N ARG A 353 -7.43 -9.87 18.93
CA ARG A 353 -7.77 -10.62 17.72
C ARG A 353 -9.25 -10.47 17.34
N GLU A 354 -10.14 -10.27 18.30
CA GLU A 354 -11.58 -10.13 18.09
C GLU A 354 -12.09 -8.84 18.75
N VAL A 355 -12.94 -8.12 18.01
CA VAL A 355 -13.61 -6.91 18.46
C VAL A 355 -15.10 -7.02 18.12
N ALA A 356 -15.98 -6.76 19.09
CA ALA A 356 -17.41 -6.57 18.82
C ALA A 356 -17.63 -5.27 18.05
N LEU A 357 -18.56 -5.30 17.10
CA LEU A 357 -18.92 -4.17 16.25
C LEU A 357 -20.24 -3.54 16.72
#